data_c0fe326466009d9ef890a3acefc47ee6
#
_entry.id   c0fe326466009d9ef890a3acefc47ee6
#
_cell.length_a   1.000
_cell.length_b   1.000
_cell.length_c   1.000
_cell.angle_alpha   90.00
_cell.angle_beta   90.00
_cell.angle_gamma   90.00
#
_symmetry.space_group_name_H-M   'P 1'
#
loop_
_entity.id
_entity.type
_entity.pdbx_description
1 polymer ?
#
loop_
_entity_poly.entity_id
_entity_poly.type
_entity_poly.pdbx_seq_one_letter_code
_entity_poly.pdbx_strand_id
1 'polypeptide(L)'
;VGDVVRGLWQALSRRDWDAVKTFLSDDCLYVDMPVPALSARGPEDIVKRLKMGLELLACYQNHPGVLVSNGSDVLYEHSETWTFATGEQGVLRFVTVRKVIDGKVTVWKDYWDMQSLVAFAPPNHFGGLANGDTSWVFDASALV
;
A
#
# COMPACT_ATOMS: atom_id res chain seq x y z
N VAL A 1 2.19 17.92 -7.04
CA VAL A 1 1.29 16.91 -6.49
C VAL A 1 1.63 15.54 -7.06
N GLY A 2 1.69 15.41 -8.38
CA GLY A 2 2.10 14.14 -9.00
C GLY A 2 3.52 13.71 -8.65
N ASP A 3 4.44 14.64 -8.46
CA ASP A 3 5.83 14.35 -8.09
C ASP A 3 5.95 13.74 -6.70
N VAL A 4 5.10 14.16 -5.75
CA VAL A 4 5.03 13.56 -4.41
C VAL A 4 4.60 12.09 -4.53
N VAL A 5 3.58 11.81 -5.32
CA VAL A 5 3.07 10.44 -5.52
C VAL A 5 4.12 9.57 -6.20
N ARG A 6 4.80 10.08 -7.23
CA ARG A 6 5.89 9.34 -7.90
C ARG A 6 7.05 9.07 -6.95
N GLY A 7 7.45 10.08 -6.14
CA GLY A 7 8.52 9.94 -5.17
C GLY A 7 8.21 8.88 -4.11
N LEU A 8 6.99 8.91 -3.56
CA LEU A 8 6.52 7.91 -2.62
C LEU A 8 6.55 6.51 -3.26
N TRP A 9 6.09 6.40 -4.51
CA TRP A 9 6.07 5.13 -5.23
C TRP A 9 7.47 4.57 -5.46
N GLN A 10 8.43 5.43 -5.80
CA GLN A 10 9.83 5.03 -5.96
C GLN A 10 10.45 4.55 -4.65
N ALA A 11 10.17 5.23 -3.55
CA ALA A 11 10.62 4.81 -2.22
C ALA A 11 10.01 3.45 -1.85
N LEU A 12 8.72 3.27 -2.08
CA LEU A 12 8.02 2.01 -1.83
C LEU A 12 8.59 0.87 -2.69
N SER A 13 8.89 1.15 -3.96
CA SER A 13 9.48 0.17 -4.89
C SER A 13 10.80 -0.40 -4.38
N ARG A 14 11.59 0.42 -3.70
CA ARG A 14 12.86 0.02 -3.08
C ARG A 14 12.66 -0.56 -1.69
N ARG A 15 11.44 -0.54 -1.16
CA ARG A 15 11.16 -0.88 0.24
C ARG A 15 12.02 -0.04 1.21
N ASP A 16 12.26 1.21 0.84
CA ASP A 16 12.96 2.19 1.67
C ASP A 16 11.95 2.84 2.63
N TRP A 17 11.75 2.19 3.76
CA TRP A 17 10.69 2.53 4.70
C TRP A 17 10.87 3.91 5.33
N ASP A 18 12.10 4.32 5.59
CA ASP A 18 12.36 5.65 6.13
C ASP A 18 12.02 6.72 5.10
N ALA A 19 12.36 6.52 3.83
CA ALA A 19 11.97 7.43 2.76
C ALA A 19 10.45 7.48 2.58
N VAL A 20 9.75 6.34 2.66
CA VAL A 20 8.28 6.28 2.58
C VAL A 20 7.65 7.19 3.62
N LYS A 21 8.11 7.13 4.87
CA LYS A 21 7.57 7.97 5.95
C LYS A 21 7.66 9.47 5.66
N THR A 22 8.71 9.90 4.96
CA THR A 22 8.92 11.33 4.67
C THR A 22 7.87 11.94 3.75
N PHE A 23 7.15 11.11 2.99
CA PHE A 23 6.08 11.56 2.09
C PHE A 23 4.71 11.64 2.77
N LEU A 24 4.57 11.12 3.98
CA LEU A 24 3.27 11.00 4.66
C LEU A 24 3.11 12.11 5.70
N SER A 25 1.90 12.68 5.79
CA SER A 25 1.57 13.59 6.90
C SER A 25 1.48 12.82 8.21
N ASP A 26 1.61 13.53 9.34
CA ASP A 26 1.62 12.91 10.68
C ASP A 26 0.33 12.15 10.97
N ASP A 27 -0.79 12.58 10.40
CA ASP A 27 -2.10 11.98 10.54
C ASP A 27 -2.59 11.27 9.28
N CYS A 28 -1.69 10.93 8.36
CA CYS A 28 -2.04 10.28 7.10
C CYS A 28 -2.89 9.04 7.36
N LEU A 29 -3.98 8.92 6.59
CA LEU A 29 -4.86 7.75 6.64
C LEU A 29 -4.58 6.85 5.43
N TYR A 30 -4.19 5.60 5.69
CA TYR A 30 -4.07 4.55 4.68
C TYR A 30 -5.27 3.62 4.79
N VAL A 31 -6.02 3.48 3.70
CA VAL A 31 -7.19 2.60 3.64
C VAL A 31 -6.96 1.48 2.64
N ASP A 32 -7.02 0.26 3.13
CA ASP A 32 -7.07 -0.93 2.29
C ASP A 32 -8.53 -1.18 1.91
N MET A 33 -8.92 -0.74 0.70
CA MET A 33 -10.33 -0.71 0.31
C MET A 33 -11.00 -2.09 0.27
N PRO A 34 -10.32 -3.21 -0.11
CA PRO A 34 -10.92 -4.54 0.03
C PRO A 34 -11.24 -4.92 1.48
N VAL A 35 -10.44 -4.42 2.45
CA VAL A 35 -10.62 -4.72 3.88
C VAL A 35 -10.37 -3.45 4.69
N PRO A 36 -11.31 -2.48 4.72
CA PRO A 36 -11.10 -1.21 5.43
C PRO A 36 -10.84 -1.37 6.93
N ALA A 37 -11.27 -2.48 7.54
CA ALA A 37 -10.98 -2.79 8.94
C ALA A 37 -9.48 -3.02 9.21
N LEU A 38 -8.67 -3.29 8.19
CA LEU A 38 -7.23 -3.51 8.28
C LEU A 38 -6.45 -2.34 7.68
N SER A 39 -6.86 -1.14 7.98
CA SER A 39 -6.21 0.12 7.59
C SER A 39 -5.19 0.57 8.63
N ALA A 40 -4.53 1.70 8.40
CA ALA A 40 -3.52 2.22 9.31
C ALA A 40 -3.52 3.75 9.29
N ARG A 41 -3.05 4.37 10.37
CA ARG A 41 -3.00 5.82 10.50
C ARG A 41 -1.65 6.26 11.03
N GLY A 42 -1.09 7.28 10.39
CA GLY A 42 0.21 7.84 10.72
C GLY A 42 1.36 7.07 10.08
N PRO A 43 2.52 7.74 9.86
CA PRO A 43 3.64 7.16 9.11
C PRO A 43 4.17 5.86 9.69
N GLU A 44 4.31 5.77 11.01
CA GLU A 44 4.87 4.59 11.67
C GLU A 44 3.98 3.36 11.47
N ASP A 45 2.68 3.50 11.72
CA ASP A 45 1.73 2.40 11.60
C ASP A 45 1.47 2.02 10.15
N ILE A 46 1.44 3.00 9.24
CA ILE A 46 1.33 2.73 7.80
C ILE A 46 2.51 1.89 7.31
N VAL A 47 3.72 2.21 7.73
CA VAL A 47 4.90 1.42 7.37
C VAL A 47 4.81 0.00 7.94
N LYS A 48 4.34 -0.17 9.17
CA LYS A 48 4.11 -1.52 9.74
C LYS A 48 3.13 -2.32 8.88
N ARG A 49 2.04 -1.67 8.44
CA ARG A 49 1.05 -2.31 7.55
C ARG A 49 1.66 -2.72 6.22
N LEU A 50 2.43 -1.84 5.60
CA LEU A 50 3.09 -2.11 4.32
C LEU A 50 4.13 -3.22 4.44
N LYS A 51 4.94 -3.20 5.49
CA LYS A 51 5.93 -4.26 5.76
C LYS A 51 5.29 -5.62 5.89
N MET A 52 4.14 -5.70 6.54
CA MET A 52 3.42 -6.96 6.70
C MET A 52 3.17 -7.64 5.34
N GLY A 53 2.82 -6.86 4.31
CA GLY A 53 2.56 -7.41 2.97
C GLY A 53 3.82 -7.59 2.12
N LEU A 54 4.82 -6.74 2.29
CA LEU A 54 5.87 -6.57 1.28
C LEU A 54 7.27 -7.01 1.74
N GLU A 55 7.58 -6.95 3.04
CA GLU A 55 8.95 -7.12 3.51
C GLU A 55 9.51 -8.52 3.27
N LEU A 56 8.68 -9.55 3.39
CA LEU A 56 9.09 -10.95 3.25
C LEU A 56 9.02 -11.46 1.82
N LEU A 57 8.59 -10.65 0.86
CA LEU A 57 8.60 -11.05 -0.55
C LEU A 57 10.04 -11.22 -1.04
N ALA A 58 10.31 -12.32 -1.75
CA ALA A 58 11.60 -12.53 -2.39
C ALA A 58 11.85 -11.47 -3.49
N CYS A 59 10.80 -11.07 -4.20
CA CYS A 59 10.88 -10.02 -5.21
C CYS A 59 9.58 -9.20 -5.21
N TYR A 60 9.72 -7.90 -5.35
CA TYR A 60 8.62 -6.94 -5.40
C TYR A 60 8.88 -5.96 -6.53
N GLN A 61 8.09 -6.05 -7.59
CA GLN A 61 8.27 -5.22 -8.80
C GLN A 61 7.03 -4.35 -9.01
N ASN A 62 7.25 -3.07 -9.23
CA ASN A 62 6.20 -2.12 -9.55
C ASN A 62 6.20 -1.79 -11.04
N HIS A 63 5.01 -1.71 -11.62
CA HIS A 63 4.79 -1.39 -13.01
C HIS A 63 3.93 -0.12 -13.09
N PRO A 64 4.51 1.01 -13.53
CA PRO A 64 3.78 2.27 -13.61
C PRO A 64 2.70 2.22 -14.67
N GLY A 65 1.60 2.92 -14.41
CA GLY A 65 0.47 3.09 -15.32
C GLY A 65 0.09 4.56 -15.43
N VAL A 66 -1.20 4.82 -15.59
CA VAL A 66 -1.74 6.16 -15.80
C VAL A 66 -1.83 6.89 -14.47
N LEU A 67 -1.31 8.12 -14.45
CA LEU A 67 -1.45 9.03 -13.32
C LEU A 67 -2.20 10.27 -13.77
N VAL A 68 -3.27 10.61 -13.07
CA VAL A 68 -4.02 11.86 -13.28
C VAL A 68 -4.16 12.60 -11.97
N SER A 69 -4.17 13.92 -12.03
CA SER A 69 -4.34 14.76 -10.85
C SER A 69 -5.32 15.89 -11.13
N ASN A 70 -6.05 16.28 -10.10
CA ASN A 70 -6.96 17.41 -10.13
C ASN A 70 -6.84 18.14 -8.78
N GLY A 71 -6.10 19.24 -8.76
CA GLY A 71 -5.78 19.91 -7.51
C GLY A 71 -4.98 19.01 -6.58
N SER A 72 -5.49 18.75 -5.38
CA SER A 72 -4.86 17.91 -4.38
C SER A 72 -5.10 16.41 -4.56
N ASP A 73 -6.02 16.04 -5.44
CA ASP A 73 -6.40 14.63 -5.64
C ASP A 73 -5.59 14.01 -6.76
N VAL A 74 -5.05 12.81 -6.52
CA VAL A 74 -4.24 12.05 -7.49
C VAL A 74 -4.79 10.64 -7.58
N LEU A 75 -5.08 10.21 -8.82
CA LEU A 75 -5.43 8.82 -9.12
C LEU A 75 -4.28 8.20 -9.91
N TYR A 76 -3.84 7.02 -9.48
CA TYR A 76 -2.73 6.32 -10.10
C TYR A 76 -3.08 4.86 -10.33
N GLU A 77 -3.20 4.50 -11.61
CA GLU A 77 -3.33 3.10 -12.02
C GLU A 77 -1.94 2.48 -12.11
N HIS A 78 -1.74 1.35 -11.49
CA HIS A 78 -0.47 0.64 -11.52
C HIS A 78 -0.69 -0.85 -11.24
N SER A 79 0.36 -1.63 -11.43
CA SER A 79 0.36 -3.04 -11.05
C SER A 79 1.65 -3.41 -10.34
N GLU A 80 1.61 -4.53 -9.62
CA GLU A 80 2.75 -5.06 -8.88
C GLU A 80 2.88 -6.55 -9.19
N THR A 81 4.12 -7.01 -9.37
CA THR A 81 4.44 -8.42 -9.39
C THR A 81 5.03 -8.81 -8.05
N TRP A 82 4.38 -9.76 -7.38
CA TRP A 82 4.82 -10.30 -6.10
C TRP A 82 5.39 -11.70 -6.33
N THR A 83 6.59 -11.95 -5.78
CA THR A 83 7.20 -13.27 -5.75
C THR A 83 7.48 -13.63 -4.31
N PHE A 84 6.85 -14.71 -3.85
CA PHE A 84 7.07 -15.22 -2.49
C PHE A 84 8.36 -16.03 -2.42
N ALA A 85 8.95 -16.16 -1.22
CA ALA A 85 10.16 -16.92 -0.98
C ALA A 85 10.00 -18.41 -1.37
N THR A 86 8.78 -18.93 -1.30
CA THR A 86 8.42 -20.31 -1.71
C THR A 86 8.19 -20.46 -3.21
N GLY A 87 8.28 -19.37 -3.99
CA GLY A 87 8.25 -19.38 -5.46
C GLY A 87 6.94 -19.01 -6.12
N GLU A 88 5.83 -18.93 -5.38
CA GLU A 88 4.56 -18.48 -5.94
C GLU A 88 4.72 -17.04 -6.43
N GLN A 89 4.13 -16.75 -7.60
CA GLN A 89 4.23 -15.43 -8.22
C GLN A 89 2.90 -15.05 -8.87
N GLY A 90 2.55 -13.78 -8.78
CA GLY A 90 1.36 -13.25 -9.42
C GLY A 90 1.39 -11.73 -9.54
N VAL A 91 0.40 -11.21 -10.25
CA VAL A 91 0.26 -9.77 -10.51
C VAL A 91 -0.98 -9.26 -9.79
N LEU A 92 -0.80 -8.16 -9.05
CA LEU A 92 -1.88 -7.41 -8.44
C LEU A 92 -2.05 -6.08 -9.18
N ARG A 93 -3.29 -5.72 -9.46
CA ARG A 93 -3.64 -4.49 -10.16
C ARG A 93 -4.34 -3.54 -9.20
N PHE A 94 -3.91 -2.28 -9.22
CA PHE A 94 -4.37 -1.26 -8.28
C PHE A 94 -4.86 -0.02 -9.01
N VAL A 95 -5.84 0.65 -8.41
CA VAL A 95 -6.03 2.08 -8.56
C VAL A 95 -5.86 2.69 -7.19
N THR A 96 -4.90 3.59 -7.04
CA THR A 96 -4.62 4.26 -5.78
C THR A 96 -5.14 5.68 -5.85
N VAL A 97 -5.93 6.08 -4.86
CA VAL A 97 -6.41 7.45 -4.72
C VAL A 97 -5.67 8.11 -3.58
N ARG A 98 -5.02 9.25 -3.84
CA ARG A 98 -4.26 9.97 -2.82
C ARG A 98 -4.67 11.42 -2.78
N LYS A 99 -4.68 11.98 -1.58
CA LYS A 99 -4.79 13.43 -1.37
C LYS A 99 -3.44 13.96 -0.90
N VAL A 100 -2.95 15.00 -1.58
CA VAL A 100 -1.65 15.62 -1.29
C VAL A 100 -1.89 17.06 -0.87
N ILE A 101 -1.49 17.41 0.35
CA ILE A 101 -1.58 18.75 0.94
C ILE A 101 -0.20 19.16 1.43
N ASP A 102 0.27 20.33 1.02
CA ASP A 102 1.56 20.89 1.43
C ASP A 102 2.73 19.90 1.24
N GLY A 103 2.74 19.20 0.11
CA GLY A 103 3.80 18.26 -0.24
C GLY A 103 3.76 16.92 0.50
N LYS A 104 2.70 16.64 1.26
CA LYS A 104 2.52 15.40 2.00
C LYS A 104 1.24 14.67 1.59
N VAL A 105 1.29 13.34 1.58
CA VAL A 105 0.11 12.51 1.40
C VAL A 105 -0.66 12.49 2.72
N THR A 106 -1.90 12.94 2.67
CA THR A 106 -2.79 12.98 3.85
C THR A 106 -3.80 11.85 3.85
N VAL A 107 -4.17 11.35 2.65
CA VAL A 107 -5.05 10.19 2.47
C VAL A 107 -4.47 9.31 1.38
N TRP A 108 -4.49 8.00 1.60
CA TRP A 108 -4.01 6.99 0.67
C TRP A 108 -5.00 5.83 0.67
N LYS A 109 -5.71 5.62 -0.45
CA LYS A 109 -6.67 4.52 -0.59
C LYS A 109 -6.22 3.60 -1.72
N ASP A 110 -6.06 2.32 -1.42
CA ASP A 110 -5.72 1.31 -2.41
C ASP A 110 -6.95 0.48 -2.77
N TYR A 111 -7.37 0.55 -4.04
CA TYR A 111 -8.42 -0.27 -4.62
C TYR A 111 -7.79 -1.41 -5.38
N TRP A 112 -8.09 -2.64 -5.00
CA TRP A 112 -7.57 -3.84 -5.64
C TRP A 112 -8.48 -5.03 -5.37
N ASP A 113 -8.25 -6.13 -6.09
CA ASP A 113 -9.07 -7.35 -5.96
C ASP A 113 -8.35 -8.38 -5.10
N MET A 114 -8.90 -8.65 -3.92
CA MET A 114 -8.37 -9.64 -2.97
C MET A 114 -8.28 -11.04 -3.59
N GLN A 115 -9.22 -11.42 -4.47
CA GLN A 115 -9.21 -12.73 -5.11
C GLN A 115 -7.98 -12.93 -5.99
N SER A 116 -7.44 -11.86 -6.56
CA SER A 116 -6.19 -11.94 -7.33
C SER A 116 -5.02 -12.39 -6.45
N LEU A 117 -4.97 -11.96 -5.20
CA LEU A 117 -3.94 -12.40 -4.24
C LEU A 117 -4.19 -13.84 -3.78
N VAL A 118 -5.42 -14.17 -3.43
CA VAL A 118 -5.81 -15.52 -3.00
C VAL A 118 -5.44 -16.55 -4.06
N ALA A 119 -5.54 -16.19 -5.34
CA ALA A 119 -5.29 -17.11 -6.46
C ALA A 119 -3.84 -17.62 -6.53
N PHE A 120 -2.85 -16.86 -6.04
CA PHE A 120 -1.45 -17.27 -6.13
C PHE A 120 -0.67 -17.28 -4.80
N ALA A 121 -1.21 -16.68 -3.74
CA ALA A 121 -0.51 -16.63 -2.47
C ALA A 121 -0.26 -18.04 -1.89
N PRO A 122 0.85 -18.24 -1.13
CA PRO A 122 1.08 -19.50 -0.46
C PRO A 122 -0.08 -19.87 0.46
N PRO A 123 -0.35 -21.19 0.68
CA PRO A 123 -1.51 -21.62 1.48
C PRO A 123 -1.55 -21.05 2.90
N ASN A 124 -0.39 -20.75 3.51
CA ASN A 124 -0.30 -20.25 4.88
C ASN A 124 -0.18 -18.74 4.98
N HIS A 125 -0.27 -18.01 3.86
CA HIS A 125 -0.04 -16.56 3.82
C HIS A 125 -0.94 -15.80 4.80
N PHE A 126 -2.25 -16.01 4.72
CA PHE A 126 -3.22 -15.27 5.54
C PHE A 126 -3.14 -15.69 7.02
N GLY A 127 -2.87 -16.97 7.31
CA GLY A 127 -2.64 -17.43 8.67
C GLY A 127 -1.42 -16.79 9.32
N GLY A 128 -0.32 -16.65 8.56
CA GLY A 128 0.88 -15.95 9.01
C GLY A 128 0.61 -14.48 9.32
N LEU A 129 -0.19 -13.80 8.50
CA LEU A 129 -0.57 -12.41 8.74
C LEU A 129 -1.44 -12.26 10.00
N ALA A 130 -2.39 -13.16 10.22
CA ALA A 130 -3.28 -13.11 11.37
C ALA A 130 -2.55 -13.28 12.71
N ASN A 131 -1.40 -13.96 12.74
CA ASN A 131 -0.60 -14.20 13.93
C ASN A 131 0.53 -13.16 14.13
N GLY A 132 0.65 -12.17 13.24
CA GLY A 132 1.67 -11.13 13.33
C GLY A 132 1.29 -9.98 14.25
N ASP A 133 2.13 -8.93 14.24
CA ASP A 133 1.86 -7.69 14.97
C ASP A 133 0.62 -6.99 14.40
N THR A 134 -0.37 -6.74 15.25
CA THR A 134 -1.61 -6.05 14.92
C THR A 134 -1.72 -4.67 15.56
N SER A 135 -0.67 -4.16 16.20
CA SER A 135 -0.69 -2.87 16.90
C SER A 135 -0.96 -1.68 15.97
N TRP A 136 -0.68 -1.84 14.67
CA TRP A 136 -0.89 -0.82 13.64
C TRP A 136 -2.34 -0.70 13.18
N VAL A 137 -3.21 -1.64 13.52
CA VAL A 137 -4.57 -1.72 12.95
C VAL A 137 -5.40 -0.50 13.34
N PHE A 138 -5.95 0.15 12.32
CA PHE A 138 -6.96 1.21 12.44
C PHE A 138 -8.15 0.83 11.56
N ASP A 139 -9.31 0.63 12.16
CA ASP A 139 -10.52 0.28 11.42
C ASP A 139 -11.11 1.54 10.77
N ALA A 140 -10.98 1.65 9.45
CA ALA A 140 -11.48 2.76 8.67
C ALA A 140 -12.86 2.51 8.06
N SER A 141 -13.55 1.43 8.42
CA SER A 141 -14.84 1.05 7.82
C SER A 141 -15.90 2.16 7.89
N ALA A 142 -15.89 2.96 8.96
CA ALA A 142 -16.82 4.07 9.12
C ALA A 142 -16.47 5.31 8.31
N LEU A 143 -15.29 5.36 7.70
CA LEU A 143 -14.76 6.52 6.97
C LEU A 143 -14.87 6.39 5.45
N VAL A 144 -15.33 5.24 4.96
CA VAL A 144 -15.40 4.94 3.53
C VAL A 144 -16.75 4.34 3.15
#